data_8ce719ad2b63230eccae1f8d28b708af
#
_entry.id   8ce719ad2b63230eccae1f8d28b708af
#
_cell.length_a   1.000
_cell.length_b   1.000
_cell.length_c   1.000
_cell.angle_alpha   90.00
_cell.angle_beta   90.00
_cell.angle_gamma   90.00
#
_symmetry.space_group_name_H-M   'P 1'
#
loop_
_entity.id
_entity.type
_entity.pdbx_description
1 polymer ?
#
loop_
_entity_poly.entity_id
_entity_poly.type
_entity_poly.pdbx_seq_one_letter_code
_entity_poly.pdbx_strand_id
1 'polypeptide(L)'
;MIYDGALAAGGAWNIGHWVWCLIIGALIIVWIIIGIENLGKLNTVAMAALFVLTVILGFVIFGKGSMQVVDSSDAMSFGAAVELSVAMPLSWLPLISDYTREAKKPLQATLTSVLTYGVVSCFMYIIGMGAAIFTGESDIAQIMVKAGLGIAALLIIVFSTVTTTFLDAYSAGISSESIVDGLNGR
;
A
#
# COMPACT_ATOMS: atom_id res chain seq x y z
N MET A 1 -7.98 -1.72 -3.53
CA MET A 1 -7.00 -2.59 -2.85
C MET A 1 -7.09 -4.07 -3.26
N ILE A 2 -8.20 -4.82 -3.02
CA ILE A 2 -8.29 -6.26 -3.43
C ILE A 2 -8.11 -6.41 -4.94
N TYR A 3 -8.76 -5.55 -5.73
CA TYR A 3 -8.66 -5.54 -7.19
C TYR A 3 -7.24 -5.20 -7.67
N ASP A 4 -6.57 -4.25 -7.04
CA ASP A 4 -5.18 -3.87 -7.37
C ASP A 4 -4.19 -5.00 -7.07
N GLY A 5 -4.39 -5.70 -5.95
CA GLY A 5 -3.66 -6.93 -5.64
C GLY A 5 -3.92 -8.05 -6.65
N ALA A 6 -5.17 -8.17 -7.13
CA ALA A 6 -5.54 -9.14 -8.14
C ALA A 6 -4.95 -8.80 -9.53
N LEU A 7 -4.85 -7.52 -9.88
CA LEU A 7 -4.16 -7.07 -11.08
C LEU A 7 -2.67 -7.41 -11.01
N ALA A 8 -2.02 -7.11 -9.88
CA ALA A 8 -0.62 -7.43 -9.66
C ALA A 8 -0.36 -8.94 -9.77
N ALA A 9 -1.19 -9.77 -9.15
CA ALA A 9 -1.09 -11.22 -9.22
C ALA A 9 -1.39 -11.76 -10.64
N GLY A 10 -2.32 -11.14 -11.35
CA GLY A 10 -2.65 -11.44 -12.75
C GLY A 10 -1.48 -11.21 -13.71
N GLY A 11 -0.60 -10.27 -13.39
CA GLY A 11 0.65 -10.05 -14.13
C GLY A 11 1.65 -11.20 -14.01
N ALA A 12 1.58 -12.01 -12.93
CA ALA A 12 2.42 -13.20 -12.75
C ALA A 12 1.78 -14.48 -13.35
N TRP A 13 0.48 -14.67 -13.12
CA TRP A 13 -0.27 -15.84 -13.57
C TRP A 13 -1.66 -15.44 -14.08
N ASN A 14 -1.91 -15.68 -15.34
CA ASN A 14 -3.16 -15.31 -16.01
C ASN A 14 -4.27 -16.32 -15.74
N ILE A 15 -4.73 -16.43 -14.49
CA ILE A 15 -5.81 -17.33 -14.06
C ILE A 15 -7.18 -16.63 -14.07
N GLY A 16 -7.18 -15.31 -14.35
CA GLY A 16 -8.38 -14.46 -14.30
C GLY A 16 -8.50 -13.64 -13.02
N HIS A 17 -8.85 -12.38 -13.15
CA HIS A 17 -8.91 -11.40 -12.03
C HIS A 17 -9.87 -11.82 -10.92
N TRP A 18 -11.00 -12.46 -11.27
CA TRP A 18 -11.99 -12.96 -10.31
C TRP A 18 -11.44 -14.00 -9.35
N VAL A 19 -10.63 -14.91 -9.86
CA VAL A 19 -10.02 -15.97 -9.03
C VAL A 19 -9.03 -15.35 -8.04
N TRP A 20 -8.22 -14.40 -8.50
CA TRP A 20 -7.29 -13.68 -7.63
C TRP A 20 -8.00 -12.84 -6.58
N CYS A 21 -9.11 -12.18 -6.91
CA CYS A 21 -9.93 -11.48 -5.92
C CYS A 21 -10.46 -12.42 -4.83
N LEU A 22 -10.90 -13.62 -5.21
CA LEU A 22 -11.35 -14.62 -4.25
C LEU A 22 -10.21 -15.14 -3.36
N ILE A 23 -9.03 -15.41 -3.94
CA ILE A 23 -7.85 -15.86 -3.19
C ILE A 23 -7.42 -14.78 -2.19
N ILE A 24 -7.30 -13.53 -2.63
CA ILE A 24 -6.91 -12.41 -1.75
C ILE A 24 -7.96 -12.19 -0.68
N GLY A 25 -9.25 -12.23 -1.02
CA GLY A 25 -10.34 -12.14 -0.04
C GLY A 25 -10.29 -13.26 1.01
N ALA A 26 -10.05 -14.50 0.58
CA ALA A 26 -9.89 -15.63 1.50
C ALA A 26 -8.65 -15.45 2.41
N LEU A 27 -7.53 -14.97 1.88
CA LEU A 27 -6.33 -14.67 2.66
C LEU A 27 -6.62 -13.59 3.72
N ILE A 28 -7.38 -12.54 3.39
CA ILE A 28 -7.78 -11.50 4.35
C ILE A 28 -8.63 -12.09 5.47
N ILE A 29 -9.58 -12.97 5.15
CA ILE A 29 -10.42 -13.64 6.16
C ILE A 29 -9.55 -14.51 7.08
N VAL A 30 -8.63 -15.29 6.53
CA VAL A 30 -7.67 -16.08 7.33
C VAL A 30 -6.84 -15.18 8.23
N TRP A 31 -6.39 -14.02 7.72
CA TRP A 31 -5.64 -13.04 8.49
C TRP A 31 -6.44 -12.47 9.66
N ILE A 32 -7.72 -12.17 9.45
CA ILE A 32 -8.64 -11.71 10.50
C ILE A 32 -8.80 -12.79 11.59
N ILE A 33 -8.96 -14.06 11.20
CA ILE A 33 -9.13 -15.18 12.14
C ILE A 33 -7.88 -15.41 12.99
N ILE A 34 -6.68 -15.27 12.42
CA ILE A 34 -5.41 -15.45 13.15
C ILE A 34 -5.18 -14.35 14.17
N GLY A 35 -5.73 -13.14 13.92
CA GLY A 35 -5.69 -12.00 14.84
C GLY A 35 -4.38 -11.20 14.80
N ILE A 36 -4.44 -9.97 15.33
CA ILE A 36 -3.37 -8.97 15.24
C ILE A 36 -2.11 -9.37 16.00
N GLU A 37 -2.24 -10.03 17.15
CA GLU A 37 -1.11 -10.31 18.05
C GLU A 37 -0.10 -11.29 17.41
N ASN A 38 -0.58 -12.27 16.68
CA ASN A 38 0.28 -13.26 16.02
C ASN A 38 0.88 -12.77 14.70
N LEU A 39 0.25 -11.78 14.07
CA LEU A 39 0.64 -11.26 12.76
C LEU A 39 1.65 -10.10 12.82
N GLY A 40 1.87 -9.50 14.00
CA GLY A 40 2.77 -8.35 14.15
C GLY A 40 4.17 -8.58 13.59
N LYS A 41 4.76 -9.75 13.85
CA LYS A 41 6.10 -10.11 13.33
C LYS A 41 6.07 -10.31 11.81
N LEU A 42 5.05 -10.99 11.30
CA LEU A 42 4.91 -11.26 9.86
C LEU A 42 4.67 -9.97 9.09
N ASN A 43 3.82 -9.08 9.61
CA ASN A 43 3.60 -7.76 9.05
C ASN A 43 4.89 -6.92 9.00
N THR A 44 5.69 -6.94 10.08
CA THR A 44 6.98 -6.23 10.12
C THR A 44 7.94 -6.75 9.05
N VAL A 45 8.03 -8.08 8.86
CA VAL A 45 8.85 -8.68 7.81
C VAL A 45 8.35 -8.31 6.42
N ALA A 46 7.04 -8.36 6.18
CA ALA A 46 6.44 -7.98 4.90
C ALA A 46 6.71 -6.50 4.57
N MET A 47 6.55 -5.60 5.55
CA MET A 47 6.84 -4.17 5.39
C MET A 47 8.32 -3.90 5.14
N ALA A 48 9.21 -4.59 5.85
CA ALA A 48 10.65 -4.47 5.61
C ALA A 48 11.04 -4.97 4.21
N ALA A 49 10.47 -6.10 3.77
CA ALA A 49 10.68 -6.63 2.44
C ALA A 49 10.18 -5.67 1.35
N LEU A 50 8.99 -5.09 1.55
CA LEU A 50 8.44 -4.09 0.62
C LEU A 50 9.32 -2.84 0.56
N PHE A 51 9.82 -2.35 1.70
CA PHE A 51 10.72 -1.21 1.74
C PHE A 51 12.03 -1.48 0.99
N VAL A 52 12.66 -2.64 1.22
CA VAL A 52 13.87 -3.06 0.49
C VAL A 52 13.59 -3.16 -1.01
N LEU A 53 12.46 -3.76 -1.40
CA LEU A 53 12.05 -3.86 -2.79
C LEU A 53 11.90 -2.47 -3.44
N THR A 54 11.29 -1.52 -2.73
CA THR A 54 11.11 -0.15 -3.22
C THR A 54 12.45 0.57 -3.39
N VAL A 55 13.40 0.36 -2.48
CA VAL A 55 14.76 0.89 -2.59
C VAL A 55 15.47 0.30 -3.81
N ILE A 56 15.38 -1.02 -4.00
CA ILE A 56 15.94 -1.70 -5.19
C ILE A 56 15.31 -1.15 -6.47
N LEU A 57 14.00 -0.99 -6.50
CA LEU A 57 13.27 -0.38 -7.62
C LEU A 57 13.81 1.02 -7.93
N GLY A 58 14.00 1.85 -6.92
CA GLY A 58 14.60 3.18 -7.06
C GLY A 58 15.99 3.11 -7.70
N PHE A 59 16.87 2.24 -7.23
CA PHE A 59 18.20 2.07 -7.81
C PHE A 59 18.14 1.58 -9.26
N VAL A 60 17.24 0.66 -9.60
CA VAL A 60 17.11 0.15 -10.97
C VAL A 60 16.61 1.26 -11.91
N ILE A 61 15.60 2.03 -11.49
CA ILE A 61 15.00 3.10 -12.29
C ILE A 61 16.00 4.24 -12.51
N PHE A 62 16.58 4.77 -11.45
CA PHE A 62 17.50 5.90 -11.56
C PHE A 62 18.88 5.51 -12.10
N GLY A 63 19.27 4.22 -12.00
CA GLY A 63 20.56 3.72 -12.51
C GLY A 63 20.56 3.32 -13.99
N LYS A 64 19.40 2.90 -14.55
CA LYS A 64 19.28 2.42 -15.93
C LYS A 64 18.45 3.34 -16.83
N GLY A 65 17.87 4.40 -16.27
CA GLY A 65 16.84 5.16 -16.92
C GLY A 65 17.31 6.03 -18.07
N SER A 66 16.87 5.74 -19.27
CA SER A 66 16.69 6.75 -20.31
C SER A 66 15.33 7.41 -20.08
N MET A 67 15.30 8.73 -19.82
CA MET A 67 14.05 9.49 -19.75
C MET A 67 13.24 9.23 -21.02
N GLN A 68 12.07 8.65 -20.89
CA GLN A 68 11.09 8.67 -21.96
C GLN A 68 10.44 10.04 -21.95
N VAL A 69 10.38 10.68 -23.09
CA VAL A 69 9.62 11.94 -23.26
C VAL A 69 8.15 11.57 -23.11
N VAL A 70 7.59 11.84 -21.92
CA VAL A 70 6.16 11.69 -21.68
C VAL A 70 5.46 12.84 -22.41
N ASP A 71 4.57 12.49 -23.35
CA ASP A 71 3.78 13.49 -24.06
C ASP A 71 2.87 14.21 -23.04
N SER A 72 3.02 15.52 -22.92
CA SER A 72 2.33 16.34 -21.92
C SER A 72 0.90 16.70 -22.34
N SER A 73 0.38 16.13 -23.43
CA SER A 73 -0.96 16.45 -23.96
C SER A 73 -2.09 16.13 -22.96
N ASP A 74 -1.90 15.16 -22.08
CA ASP A 74 -2.84 14.74 -21.04
C ASP A 74 -2.37 15.11 -19.63
N ALA A 75 -1.52 16.14 -19.49
CA ALA A 75 -1.00 16.54 -18.20
C ALA A 75 -2.12 17.03 -17.26
N MET A 76 -2.20 16.43 -16.09
CA MET A 76 -3.12 16.82 -15.03
C MET A 76 -2.85 18.26 -14.59
N SER A 77 -3.91 19.03 -14.29
CA SER A 77 -3.75 20.38 -13.73
C SER A 77 -3.04 20.33 -12.37
N PHE A 78 -2.27 21.35 -12.05
CA PHE A 78 -1.58 21.45 -10.76
C PHE A 78 -2.53 21.30 -9.56
N GLY A 79 -3.74 21.86 -9.64
CA GLY A 79 -4.75 21.74 -8.59
C GLY A 79 -5.20 20.28 -8.39
N ALA A 80 -5.44 19.53 -9.46
CA ALA A 80 -5.80 18.12 -9.39
C ALA A 80 -4.65 17.26 -8.84
N ALA A 81 -3.41 17.58 -9.18
CA ALA A 81 -2.24 16.88 -8.64
C ALA A 81 -2.09 17.10 -7.13
N VAL A 82 -2.32 18.34 -6.66
CA VAL A 82 -2.32 18.67 -5.22
C VAL A 82 -3.46 17.94 -4.51
N GLU A 83 -4.67 17.95 -5.07
CA GLU A 83 -5.83 17.23 -4.51
C GLU A 83 -5.52 15.74 -4.31
N LEU A 84 -5.03 15.06 -5.33
CA LEU A 84 -4.66 13.65 -5.24
C LEU A 84 -3.56 13.39 -4.21
N SER A 85 -2.57 14.27 -4.12
CA SER A 85 -1.47 14.13 -3.15
C SER A 85 -1.95 14.28 -1.70
N VAL A 86 -2.97 15.08 -1.45
CA VAL A 86 -3.53 15.34 -0.12
C VAL A 86 -4.64 14.36 0.24
N ALA A 87 -5.40 13.84 -0.73
CA ALA A 87 -6.51 12.95 -0.50
C ALA A 87 -6.11 11.68 0.28
N MET A 88 -4.97 11.09 -0.05
CA MET A 88 -4.46 9.89 0.61
C MET A 88 -4.11 10.12 2.09
N PRO A 89 -3.30 11.11 2.48
CA PRO A 89 -3.07 11.45 3.89
C PRO A 89 -4.36 11.74 4.67
N LEU A 90 -5.32 12.44 4.07
CA LEU A 90 -6.59 12.77 4.72
C LEU A 90 -7.45 11.52 4.97
N SER A 91 -7.45 10.55 4.05
CA SER A 91 -8.18 9.29 4.24
C SER A 91 -7.62 8.44 5.39
N TRP A 92 -6.34 8.59 5.71
CA TRP A 92 -5.67 7.89 6.81
C TRP A 92 -5.83 8.57 8.17
N LEU A 93 -6.28 9.81 8.21
CA LEU A 93 -6.40 10.58 9.45
C LEU A 93 -7.29 9.90 10.52
N PRO A 94 -8.49 9.38 10.19
CA PRO A 94 -9.31 8.63 11.15
C PRO A 94 -8.63 7.35 11.63
N LEU A 95 -7.99 6.61 10.72
CA LEU A 95 -7.30 5.35 11.01
C LEU A 95 -6.16 5.53 12.02
N ILE A 96 -5.34 6.59 11.86
CA ILE A 96 -4.25 6.90 12.79
C ILE A 96 -4.78 7.12 14.21
N SER A 97 -5.95 7.74 14.37
CA SER A 97 -6.56 7.97 15.69
C SER A 97 -6.90 6.65 16.39
N ASP A 98 -7.37 5.64 15.65
CA ASP A 98 -7.70 4.32 16.20
C ASP A 98 -6.47 3.60 16.74
N TYR A 99 -5.32 3.75 16.09
CA TYR A 99 -4.06 3.13 16.54
C TYR A 99 -3.39 3.89 17.68
N THR A 100 -3.48 5.21 17.69
CA THR A 100 -2.78 6.04 18.69
C THR A 100 -3.55 6.20 20.00
N ARG A 101 -4.87 5.96 20.02
CA ARG A 101 -5.71 6.09 21.22
C ARG A 101 -5.29 5.17 22.36
N GLU A 102 -4.78 3.96 22.06
CA GLU A 102 -4.33 2.98 23.04
C GLU A 102 -2.86 3.15 23.44
N ALA A 103 -2.17 4.12 22.86
CA ALA A 103 -0.77 4.37 23.15
C ALA A 103 -0.58 4.96 24.55
N LYS A 104 0.44 4.47 25.29
CA LYS A 104 0.79 4.99 26.63
C LYS A 104 1.12 6.49 26.62
N LYS A 105 1.58 7.03 25.48
CA LYS A 105 1.92 8.44 25.27
C LYS A 105 1.35 8.92 23.93
N PRO A 106 0.07 9.30 23.88
CA PRO A 106 -0.63 9.57 22.63
C PRO A 106 0.00 10.68 21.79
N LEU A 107 0.47 11.77 22.41
CA LEU A 107 1.12 12.87 21.68
C LEU A 107 2.41 12.41 20.98
N GLN A 108 3.25 11.63 21.67
CA GLN A 108 4.48 11.11 21.08
C GLN A 108 4.18 10.11 19.95
N ALA A 109 3.19 9.23 20.15
CA ALA A 109 2.77 8.29 19.12
C ALA A 109 2.27 9.02 17.87
N THR A 110 1.42 10.04 18.04
CA THR A 110 0.89 10.84 16.93
C THR A 110 2.00 11.59 16.19
N LEU A 111 2.91 12.26 16.91
CA LEU A 111 4.03 12.98 16.28
C LEU A 111 4.95 12.04 15.51
N THR A 112 5.29 10.88 16.09
CA THR A 112 6.10 9.88 15.41
C THR A 112 5.40 9.36 14.15
N SER A 113 4.11 9.07 14.23
CA SER A 113 3.32 8.61 13.08
C SER A 113 3.29 9.65 11.97
N VAL A 114 3.01 10.92 12.29
CA VAL A 114 2.94 12.01 11.30
C VAL A 114 4.29 12.23 10.63
N LEU A 115 5.38 12.29 11.41
CA LEU A 115 6.72 12.50 10.84
C LEU A 115 7.16 11.32 9.98
N THR A 116 6.97 10.09 10.47
CA THR A 116 7.33 8.89 9.71
C THR A 116 6.51 8.79 8.43
N TYR A 117 5.19 8.99 8.52
CA TYR A 117 4.31 8.98 7.37
C TYR A 117 4.72 10.03 6.34
N GLY A 118 4.98 11.27 6.76
CA GLY A 118 5.38 12.36 5.88
C GLY A 118 6.68 12.06 5.13
N VAL A 119 7.73 11.63 5.85
CA VAL A 119 9.04 11.31 5.25
C VAL A 119 8.94 10.12 4.29
N VAL A 120 8.28 9.04 4.72
CA VAL A 120 8.16 7.82 3.89
C VAL A 120 7.28 8.10 2.67
N SER A 121 6.18 8.84 2.80
CA SER A 121 5.32 9.20 1.67
C SER A 121 6.06 10.05 0.64
N CYS A 122 6.82 11.06 1.06
CA CYS A 122 7.64 11.85 0.14
C CYS A 122 8.64 10.97 -0.64
N PHE A 123 9.31 10.04 0.07
CA PHE A 123 10.23 9.10 -0.56
C PHE A 123 9.52 8.21 -1.59
N MET A 124 8.35 7.66 -1.23
CA MET A 124 7.56 6.80 -2.13
C MET A 124 7.04 7.57 -3.35
N TYR A 125 6.60 8.82 -3.18
CA TYR A 125 6.17 9.67 -4.30
C TYR A 125 7.32 9.96 -5.27
N ILE A 126 8.53 10.24 -4.77
CA ILE A 126 9.70 10.46 -5.62
C ILE A 126 10.01 9.21 -6.44
N ILE A 127 10.00 8.02 -5.82
CA ILE A 127 10.25 6.77 -6.54
C ILE A 127 9.13 6.46 -7.53
N GLY A 128 7.86 6.61 -7.12
CA GLY A 128 6.71 6.36 -7.99
C GLY A 128 6.68 7.27 -9.21
N MET A 129 6.94 8.57 -9.01
CA MET A 129 7.03 9.53 -10.09
C MET A 129 8.22 9.23 -11.03
N GLY A 130 9.39 8.93 -10.46
CA GLY A 130 10.54 8.48 -11.25
C GLY A 130 10.21 7.22 -12.05
N ALA A 131 9.57 6.23 -11.42
CA ALA A 131 9.15 5.01 -12.08
C ALA A 131 8.23 5.28 -13.27
N ALA A 132 7.20 6.09 -13.10
CA ALA A 132 6.27 6.46 -14.17
C ALA A 132 6.97 7.19 -15.33
N ILE A 133 7.86 8.13 -15.04
CA ILE A 133 8.61 8.89 -16.06
C ILE A 133 9.57 7.99 -16.84
N PHE A 134 10.28 7.08 -16.17
CA PHE A 134 11.30 6.24 -16.82
C PHE A 134 10.73 5.01 -17.51
N THR A 135 9.60 4.48 -17.07
CA THR A 135 9.00 3.28 -17.67
C THR A 135 7.85 3.60 -18.63
N GLY A 136 7.26 4.79 -18.53
CA GLY A 136 6.04 5.16 -19.26
C GLY A 136 4.79 4.41 -18.79
N GLU A 137 4.86 3.73 -17.63
CA GLU A 137 3.75 2.95 -17.06
C GLU A 137 3.26 3.58 -15.75
N SER A 138 1.98 3.50 -15.52
CA SER A 138 1.35 3.95 -14.26
C SER A 138 1.01 2.80 -13.31
N ASP A 139 1.02 1.56 -13.80
CA ASP A 139 0.74 0.36 -12.99
C ASP A 139 2.04 -0.15 -12.34
N ILE A 140 2.06 -0.16 -11.00
CA ILE A 140 3.21 -0.61 -10.21
C ILE A 140 3.62 -2.06 -10.52
N ALA A 141 2.67 -2.94 -10.84
CA ALA A 141 2.97 -4.32 -11.18
C ALA A 141 3.73 -4.41 -12.51
N GLN A 142 3.33 -3.65 -13.52
CA GLN A 142 4.00 -3.58 -14.80
C GLN A 142 5.38 -2.92 -14.69
N ILE A 143 5.50 -1.86 -13.88
CA ILE A 143 6.77 -1.23 -13.54
C ILE A 143 7.74 -2.24 -12.93
N MET A 144 7.30 -3.03 -11.96
CA MET A 144 8.10 -4.06 -11.30
C MET A 144 8.58 -5.15 -12.28
N VAL A 145 7.70 -5.60 -13.17
CA VAL A 145 8.04 -6.59 -14.21
C VAL A 145 9.06 -6.01 -15.19
N LYS A 146 8.86 -4.77 -15.70
CA LYS A 146 9.79 -4.09 -16.58
C LYS A 146 11.14 -3.81 -15.91
N ALA A 147 11.16 -3.54 -14.61
CA ALA A 147 12.37 -3.39 -13.83
C ALA A 147 13.16 -4.70 -13.63
N GLY A 148 12.59 -5.83 -14.03
CA GLY A 148 13.21 -7.16 -13.90
C GLY A 148 13.11 -7.76 -12.49
N LEU A 149 12.24 -7.22 -11.62
CA LEU A 149 12.03 -7.70 -10.26
C LEU A 149 11.10 -8.94 -10.19
N GLY A 150 10.39 -9.21 -11.29
CA GLY A 150 9.70 -10.46 -11.55
C GLY A 150 8.65 -10.88 -10.52
N ILE A 151 8.42 -12.18 -10.42
CA ILE A 151 7.37 -12.80 -9.61
C ILE A 151 7.54 -12.52 -8.11
N ALA A 152 8.77 -12.42 -7.61
CA ALA A 152 9.02 -12.14 -6.20
C ALA A 152 8.45 -10.78 -5.78
N ALA A 153 8.59 -9.76 -6.63
CA ALA A 153 8.01 -8.45 -6.38
C ALA A 153 6.48 -8.48 -6.34
N LEU A 154 5.87 -9.21 -7.27
CA LEU A 154 4.42 -9.36 -7.33
C LEU A 154 3.86 -10.08 -6.07
N LEU A 155 4.54 -11.11 -5.60
CA LEU A 155 4.17 -11.80 -4.36
C LEU A 155 4.23 -10.85 -3.15
N ILE A 156 5.27 -10.02 -3.05
CA ILE A 156 5.41 -9.05 -1.96
C ILE A 156 4.28 -8.00 -2.03
N ILE A 157 3.90 -7.55 -3.22
CA ILE A 157 2.78 -6.62 -3.41
C ILE A 157 1.46 -7.25 -2.96
N VAL A 158 1.17 -8.49 -3.35
CA VAL A 158 -0.03 -9.22 -2.92
C VAL A 158 -0.06 -9.35 -1.40
N PHE A 159 1.05 -9.74 -0.79
CA PHE A 159 1.16 -9.88 0.66
C PHE A 159 0.95 -8.54 1.38
N SER A 160 1.54 -7.46 0.87
CA SER A 160 1.33 -6.10 1.38
C SER A 160 -0.13 -5.68 1.27
N THR A 161 -0.79 -5.97 0.15
CA THR A 161 -2.22 -5.70 -0.05
C THR A 161 -3.08 -6.41 0.99
N VAL A 162 -2.81 -7.68 1.27
CA VAL A 162 -3.54 -8.46 2.28
C VAL A 162 -3.38 -7.84 3.67
N THR A 163 -2.15 -7.47 4.06
CA THR A 163 -1.87 -6.88 5.39
C THR A 163 -2.50 -5.51 5.55
N THR A 164 -2.48 -4.68 4.52
CA THR A 164 -3.06 -3.33 4.56
C THR A 164 -4.59 -3.40 4.62
N THR A 165 -5.21 -4.24 3.79
CA THR A 165 -6.68 -4.41 3.78
C THR A 165 -7.18 -5.01 5.10
N PHE A 166 -6.39 -5.86 5.75
CA PHE A 166 -6.70 -6.34 7.09
C PHE A 166 -6.80 -5.19 8.11
N LEU A 167 -5.88 -4.21 8.08
CA LEU A 167 -5.92 -3.05 8.95
C LEU A 167 -7.17 -2.19 8.71
N ASP A 168 -7.57 -2.03 7.45
CA ASP A 168 -8.81 -1.33 7.08
C ASP A 168 -10.05 -2.06 7.65
N ALA A 169 -10.08 -3.39 7.52
CA ALA A 169 -11.18 -4.22 8.06
C ALA A 169 -11.25 -4.14 9.60
N TYR A 170 -10.11 -4.11 10.28
CA TYR A 170 -10.03 -3.94 11.73
C TYR A 170 -10.58 -2.57 12.16
N SER A 171 -10.18 -1.50 11.50
CA SER A 171 -10.69 -0.16 11.79
C SER A 171 -12.20 -0.04 11.51
N ALA A 172 -12.69 -0.69 10.45
CA ALA A 172 -14.11 -0.79 10.19
C ALA A 172 -14.87 -1.53 11.31
N GLY A 173 -14.28 -2.60 11.86
CA GLY A 173 -14.83 -3.31 13.03
C GLY A 173 -14.98 -2.42 14.24
N ILE A 174 -13.92 -1.68 14.61
CA ILE A 174 -13.95 -0.71 15.72
C ILE A 174 -15.02 0.37 15.50
N SER A 175 -15.09 0.92 14.28
CA SER A 175 -16.08 1.93 13.94
C SER A 175 -17.50 1.39 14.04
N SER A 176 -17.74 0.14 13.64
CA SER A 176 -19.04 -0.52 13.75
C SER A 176 -19.47 -0.75 15.20
N GLU A 177 -18.53 -1.06 16.10
CA GLU A 177 -18.77 -1.21 17.54
C GLU A 177 -19.28 0.10 18.16
N SER A 178 -18.84 1.25 17.65
CA SER A 178 -19.29 2.57 18.11
C SER A 178 -20.72 2.93 17.66
N ILE A 179 -21.25 2.27 16.63
CA ILE A 179 -22.56 2.53 16.04
C ILE A 179 -23.62 1.58 16.60
N VAL A 180 -23.25 0.33 16.85
CA VAL A 180 -24.19 -0.73 17.27
C VAL A 180 -23.75 -1.31 18.60
N ASP A 181 -24.52 -1.03 19.65
CA ASP A 181 -24.30 -1.57 21.00
C ASP A 181 -24.39 -3.10 20.98
N GLY A 182 -23.34 -3.76 21.48
CA GLY A 182 -23.28 -5.22 21.61
C GLY A 182 -22.52 -5.95 20.49
N LEU A 183 -22.00 -5.26 19.50
CA LEU A 183 -20.99 -5.82 18.58
C LEU A 183 -19.62 -5.83 19.26
N ASN A 184 -18.91 -6.95 19.14
CA ASN A 184 -17.52 -7.04 19.53
C ASN A 184 -16.66 -6.89 18.25
N GLY A 185 -16.10 -5.70 18.05
CA GLY A 185 -15.31 -5.35 16.85
C GLY A 185 -13.84 -5.78 16.91
N ARG A 186 -13.46 -6.55 17.94
CA ARG A 186 -12.07 -7.02 18.17
C ARG A 186 -11.87 -8.45 17.79
#